data_3b7b88ef0eab35e466a55a641ebaa748
#
_entry.id   3b7b88ef0eab35e466a55a641ebaa748
#
_cell.length_a   1.000
_cell.length_b   1.000
_cell.length_c   1.000
_cell.angle_alpha   90.00
_cell.angle_beta   90.00
_cell.angle_gamma   90.00
#
_symmetry.space_group_name_H-M   'P 1'
#
loop_
_entity.id
_entity.type
_entity.pdbx_description
1 polymer ?
#
loop_
_entity_poly.entity_id
_entity_poly.type
_entity_poly.pdbx_seq_one_letter_code
_entity_poly.pdbx_strand_id
1 'polypeptide(L)'
;MKRIIDTLIISAVSLLAFSCQEEQGLDVATNESIVLDLSSGLSRAADTDVESYVNHLDVFIFNADGNGPGTLRNYGRYNVNNSSSVTLSAKRSSFASGERFYVYILANSILTEQDFSEISSYNDLIDRKQEDINLHLSGLSIDSAPKHFLMDAVATDGTGEKAVVLNNGVYDANTVLEAVLKRAAAKVAVNITASEKVQFRNFTL
;
A
#
# COMPACT_ATOMS: atom_id res chain seq x y z
N MET A 1 27.23 -58.47 53.21
CA MET A 1 27.04 -58.37 51.77
C MET A 1 25.74 -57.55 51.34
N LYS A 2 24.95 -57.06 52.27
CA LYS A 2 23.68 -56.35 51.94
C LYS A 2 23.76 -54.82 51.82
N ARG A 3 24.89 -54.16 52.16
CA ARG A 3 25.05 -52.70 52.19
C ARG A 3 25.78 -52.14 50.98
N ILE A 4 26.28 -52.93 50.07
CA ILE A 4 27.03 -52.51 48.88
C ILE A 4 26.07 -52.35 47.68
N ILE A 5 24.93 -53.04 47.68
CA ILE A 5 23.98 -53.01 46.56
C ILE A 5 23.08 -51.77 46.60
N ASP A 6 22.79 -51.25 47.79
CA ASP A 6 21.92 -50.05 47.90
C ASP A 6 22.61 -48.77 47.48
N THR A 7 23.94 -48.69 47.49
CA THR A 7 24.70 -47.52 47.09
C THR A 7 24.88 -47.40 45.57
N LEU A 8 24.73 -48.53 44.85
CA LEU A 8 24.95 -48.57 43.39
C LEU A 8 23.68 -48.23 42.60
N ILE A 9 22.50 -48.38 43.23
CA ILE A 9 21.21 -48.07 42.58
C ILE A 9 20.90 -46.57 42.63
N ILE A 10 21.38 -45.87 43.67
CA ILE A 10 21.13 -44.41 43.82
C ILE A 10 22.00 -43.58 42.85
N SER A 11 23.17 -44.12 42.42
CA SER A 11 24.07 -43.42 41.47
C SER A 11 23.61 -43.51 40.00
N ALA A 12 22.75 -44.47 39.65
CA ALA A 12 22.28 -44.65 38.28
C ALA A 12 21.05 -43.79 37.90
N VAL A 13 20.33 -43.24 38.88
CA VAL A 13 19.11 -42.46 38.63
C VAL A 13 19.42 -40.97 38.44
N SER A 14 20.60 -40.47 38.84
CA SER A 14 20.98 -39.07 38.76
C SER A 14 21.55 -38.65 37.40
N LEU A 15 21.69 -39.55 36.43
CA LEU A 15 22.29 -39.27 35.13
C LEU A 15 21.28 -39.11 33.98
N LEU A 16 19.97 -39.20 34.26
CA LEU A 16 18.94 -39.09 33.23
C LEU A 16 18.17 -37.75 33.26
N ALA A 17 18.60 -36.78 34.06
CA ALA A 17 17.89 -35.49 34.22
C ALA A 17 18.51 -34.30 33.46
N PHE A 18 19.51 -34.51 32.58
CA PHE A 18 20.15 -33.46 31.82
C PHE A 18 20.10 -33.72 30.30
N SER A 19 18.92 -33.91 29.75
CA SER A 19 18.73 -33.84 28.30
C SER A 19 17.35 -33.28 27.96
N CYS A 20 17.04 -32.14 28.53
CA CYS A 20 16.21 -31.15 27.88
C CYS A 20 17.12 -29.94 27.66
N GLN A 21 17.98 -29.98 26.66
CA GLN A 21 18.34 -28.75 25.96
C GLN A 21 17.06 -28.33 25.26
N GLU A 22 16.38 -27.32 25.84
CA GLU A 22 15.57 -26.45 25.02
C GLU A 22 16.49 -26.03 23.87
N GLU A 23 16.21 -26.54 22.68
CA GLU A 23 16.61 -25.83 21.47
C GLU A 23 16.03 -24.43 21.64
N GLN A 24 16.88 -23.48 22.05
CA GLN A 24 16.63 -22.07 21.77
C GLN A 24 16.51 -22.02 20.26
N GLY A 25 15.25 -22.13 19.79
CA GLY A 25 14.92 -21.80 18.42
C GLY A 25 15.55 -20.44 18.20
N LEU A 26 16.56 -20.38 17.35
CA LEU A 26 17.00 -19.14 16.76
C LEU A 26 15.70 -18.49 16.27
N ASP A 27 15.26 -17.44 16.96
CA ASP A 27 14.26 -16.52 16.42
C ASP A 27 14.87 -15.98 15.14
N VAL A 28 14.67 -16.71 14.07
CA VAL A 28 14.93 -16.21 12.72
C VAL A 28 13.93 -15.08 12.59
N ALA A 29 14.43 -13.86 12.68
CA ALA A 29 13.62 -12.67 12.48
C ALA A 29 12.95 -12.81 11.12
N THR A 30 11.69 -13.21 11.12
CA THR A 30 10.93 -13.39 9.90
C THR A 30 10.53 -12.00 9.40
N ASN A 31 11.03 -11.62 8.23
CA ASN A 31 10.67 -10.35 7.58
C ASN A 31 9.24 -10.46 6.99
N GLU A 32 8.25 -10.18 7.83
CA GLU A 32 6.83 -10.25 7.53
C GLU A 32 6.28 -8.99 6.83
N SER A 33 7.12 -7.96 6.70
CA SER A 33 6.68 -6.66 6.22
C SER A 33 6.55 -6.61 4.70
N ILE A 34 5.51 -5.90 4.25
CA ILE A 34 5.34 -5.43 2.88
C ILE A 34 5.59 -3.94 2.90
N VAL A 35 6.59 -3.48 2.17
CA VAL A 35 6.98 -2.07 2.06
C VAL A 35 6.59 -1.56 0.68
N LEU A 36 5.96 -0.41 0.64
CA LEU A 36 5.58 0.28 -0.59
C LEU A 36 6.47 1.51 -0.74
N ASP A 37 7.34 1.52 -1.73
CA ASP A 37 8.17 2.66 -2.10
C ASP A 37 7.43 3.53 -3.11
N LEU A 38 7.34 4.82 -2.79
CA LEU A 38 6.56 5.80 -3.53
C LEU A 38 7.48 6.70 -4.34
N SER A 39 7.19 6.86 -5.61
CA SER A 39 7.75 7.92 -6.42
C SER A 39 6.64 8.72 -7.09
N SER A 40 6.85 10.03 -7.25
CA SER A 40 5.94 10.85 -8.02
C SER A 40 6.39 10.86 -9.47
N GLY A 41 5.54 10.35 -10.37
CA GLY A 41 5.73 10.46 -11.82
C GLY A 41 5.48 11.87 -12.37
N LEU A 42 5.51 12.88 -11.49
CA LEU A 42 5.24 14.27 -11.81
C LEU A 42 6.44 14.86 -12.54
N SER A 43 6.41 14.85 -13.87
CA SER A 43 7.36 15.61 -14.67
C SER A 43 7.03 17.10 -14.62
N ARG A 44 7.86 17.86 -13.92
CA ARG A 44 8.33 19.21 -14.14
C ARG A 44 7.46 20.16 -15.01
N ALA A 45 6.36 20.63 -14.51
CA ALA A 45 6.05 22.05 -14.63
C ALA A 45 6.30 22.63 -13.24
N ALA A 46 6.76 23.87 -13.14
CA ALA A 46 7.12 24.52 -11.86
C ALA A 46 5.92 24.47 -10.88
N ASP A 47 5.73 23.32 -10.27
CA ASP A 47 4.64 23.06 -9.35
C ASP A 47 5.08 23.48 -7.95
N THR A 48 4.23 24.25 -7.32
CA THR A 48 4.34 24.49 -5.89
C THR A 48 4.34 23.13 -5.19
N ASP A 49 5.22 22.96 -4.20
CA ASP A 49 5.38 21.70 -3.41
C ASP A 49 4.04 21.11 -2.90
N VAL A 50 3.00 21.94 -2.82
CA VAL A 50 1.65 21.58 -2.37
C VAL A 50 0.93 20.64 -3.35
N GLU A 51 1.21 20.75 -4.66
CA GLU A 51 0.49 19.96 -5.68
C GLU A 51 1.00 18.52 -5.80
N SER A 52 2.25 18.26 -5.41
CA SER A 52 2.87 16.92 -5.39
C SER A 52 2.80 16.24 -4.02
N TYR A 53 2.29 16.93 -3.01
CA TYR A 53 2.26 16.43 -1.63
C TYR A 53 1.29 15.26 -1.49
N VAL A 54 1.76 14.19 -0.86
CA VAL A 54 0.96 13.01 -0.51
C VAL A 54 0.70 13.03 0.99
N ASN A 55 -0.54 13.24 1.37
CA ASN A 55 -0.98 13.27 2.76
C ASN A 55 -1.25 11.85 3.28
N HIS A 56 -2.08 11.11 2.54
CA HIS A 56 -2.44 9.74 2.87
C HIS A 56 -2.60 8.89 1.61
N LEU A 57 -2.56 7.57 1.82
CA LEU A 57 -2.79 6.55 0.81
C LEU A 57 -3.93 5.65 1.24
N ASP A 58 -4.76 5.28 0.29
CA ASP A 58 -5.68 4.16 0.35
C ASP A 58 -5.09 3.04 -0.50
N VAL A 59 -4.76 1.91 0.13
CA VAL A 59 -4.12 0.77 -0.51
C VAL A 59 -5.08 -0.40 -0.57
N PHE A 60 -5.34 -0.89 -1.78
CA PHE A 60 -6.25 -1.99 -2.07
C PHE A 60 -5.47 -3.15 -2.66
N ILE A 61 -5.59 -4.33 -2.07
CA ILE A 61 -4.95 -5.57 -2.55
C ILE A 61 -6.05 -6.46 -3.10
N PHE A 62 -6.02 -6.71 -4.41
CA PHE A 62 -6.96 -7.57 -5.11
C PHE A 62 -6.31 -8.90 -5.49
N ASN A 63 -7.06 -10.00 -5.41
CA ASN A 63 -6.63 -11.26 -6.00
C ASN A 63 -6.46 -11.08 -7.51
N ALA A 64 -5.45 -11.72 -8.10
CA ALA A 64 -5.37 -11.82 -9.54
C ALA A 64 -6.42 -12.83 -10.04
N ASP A 65 -7.26 -12.42 -11.00
CA ASP A 65 -8.25 -13.26 -11.65
C ASP A 65 -8.03 -13.21 -13.17
N GLY A 66 -7.54 -14.31 -13.71
CA GLY A 66 -7.15 -14.35 -15.11
C GLY A 66 -6.07 -13.31 -15.44
N ASN A 67 -6.40 -12.33 -16.28
CA ASN A 67 -5.46 -11.28 -16.72
C ASN A 67 -5.64 -9.94 -15.99
N GLY A 68 -6.42 -9.88 -14.92
CA GLY A 68 -6.73 -8.63 -14.23
C GLY A 68 -6.97 -8.78 -12.73
N PRO A 69 -7.23 -7.65 -12.06
CA PRO A 69 -7.61 -7.65 -10.65
C PRO A 69 -9.05 -8.14 -10.49
N GLY A 70 -9.28 -9.01 -9.51
CA GLY A 70 -10.57 -9.60 -9.16
C GLY A 70 -11.17 -9.04 -7.87
N THR A 71 -11.40 -9.93 -6.90
CA THR A 71 -11.99 -9.59 -5.60
C THR A 71 -11.00 -8.92 -4.67
N LEU A 72 -11.49 -7.99 -3.83
CA LEU A 72 -10.71 -7.34 -2.81
C LEU A 72 -10.28 -8.35 -1.73
N ARG A 73 -8.99 -8.39 -1.43
CA ARG A 73 -8.40 -9.22 -0.38
C ARG A 73 -8.09 -8.43 0.87
N ASN A 74 -7.59 -7.22 0.73
CA ASN A 74 -7.22 -6.34 1.83
C ASN A 74 -7.35 -4.88 1.43
N TYR A 75 -7.73 -4.04 2.38
CA TYR A 75 -7.74 -2.57 2.28
C TYR A 75 -7.13 -1.97 3.53
N GLY A 76 -6.44 -0.85 3.37
CA GLY A 76 -5.94 -0.05 4.49
C GLY A 76 -5.62 1.38 4.08
N ARG A 77 -5.91 2.33 4.99
CA ARG A 77 -5.52 3.74 4.85
C ARG A 77 -4.27 4.02 5.68
N TYR A 78 -3.35 4.79 5.11
CA TYR A 78 -2.05 5.10 5.69
C TYR A 78 -1.76 6.59 5.61
N ASN A 79 -1.48 7.22 6.74
CA ASN A 79 -0.98 8.60 6.76
C ASN A 79 0.51 8.58 6.46
N VAL A 80 0.94 9.18 5.37
CA VAL A 80 2.33 9.17 4.92
C VAL A 80 3.03 10.52 5.04
N ASN A 81 2.28 11.62 5.08
CA ASN A 81 2.82 12.97 5.25
C ASN A 81 4.05 13.23 4.37
N ASN A 82 3.92 12.92 3.09
CA ASN A 82 4.97 13.04 2.08
C ASN A 82 6.20 12.11 2.29
N SER A 83 6.05 11.02 3.04
CA SER A 83 7.09 9.98 3.10
C SER A 83 7.26 9.30 1.74
N SER A 84 8.49 8.93 1.41
CA SER A 84 8.80 8.16 0.19
C SER A 84 8.51 6.66 0.32
N SER A 85 8.18 6.18 1.51
CA SER A 85 7.83 4.77 1.72
C SER A 85 6.82 4.60 2.86
N VAL A 86 6.06 3.52 2.80
CA VAL A 86 5.12 3.11 3.84
C VAL A 86 5.16 1.60 4.04
N THR A 87 5.15 1.16 5.30
CA THR A 87 4.99 -0.26 5.63
C THR A 87 3.49 -0.57 5.77
N LEU A 88 3.02 -1.54 5.01
CA LEU A 88 1.62 -1.95 5.07
C LEU A 88 1.33 -2.71 6.38
N SER A 89 0.11 -2.57 6.89
CA SER A 89 -0.35 -3.31 8.07
C SER A 89 -0.57 -4.80 7.77
N ALA A 90 -0.84 -5.14 6.51
CA ALA A 90 -0.95 -6.51 6.06
C ALA A 90 0.42 -7.18 6.09
N LYS A 91 0.48 -8.40 6.67
CA LYS A 91 1.69 -9.21 6.74
C LYS A 91 1.77 -10.14 5.54
N ARG A 92 2.99 -10.49 5.14
CA ARG A 92 3.26 -11.46 4.06
C ARG A 92 2.55 -12.79 4.30
N SER A 93 2.59 -13.31 5.55
CA SER A 93 1.94 -14.57 5.94
C SER A 93 0.41 -14.57 5.80
N SER A 94 -0.22 -13.40 5.65
CA SER A 94 -1.66 -13.29 5.37
C SER A 94 -2.03 -13.66 3.94
N PHE A 95 -1.04 -13.85 3.06
CA PHE A 95 -1.20 -14.17 1.65
C PHE A 95 -0.62 -15.57 1.38
N ALA A 96 -1.28 -16.36 0.53
CA ALA A 96 -0.78 -17.65 0.18
C ALA A 96 0.52 -17.55 -0.63
N SER A 97 1.45 -18.47 -0.38
CA SER A 97 2.75 -18.45 -1.04
C SER A 97 2.63 -18.68 -2.54
N GLY A 98 3.24 -17.79 -3.32
CA GLY A 98 3.25 -17.84 -4.78
C GLY A 98 1.99 -17.32 -5.45
N GLU A 99 0.94 -16.96 -4.70
CA GLU A 99 -0.23 -16.30 -5.28
C GLU A 99 0.08 -14.87 -5.74
N ARG A 100 -0.60 -14.45 -6.80
CA ARG A 100 -0.42 -13.13 -7.41
C ARG A 100 -1.56 -12.20 -7.03
N PHE A 101 -1.20 -10.94 -6.81
CA PHE A 101 -2.11 -9.88 -6.38
C PHE A 101 -1.87 -8.62 -7.20
N TYR A 102 -2.92 -7.81 -7.36
CA TYR A 102 -2.81 -6.43 -7.83
C TYR A 102 -2.91 -5.50 -6.63
N VAL A 103 -1.91 -4.65 -6.44
CA VAL A 103 -1.89 -3.63 -5.37
C VAL A 103 -2.16 -2.28 -5.98
N TYR A 104 -3.36 -1.76 -5.75
CA TYR A 104 -3.82 -0.48 -6.26
C TYR A 104 -3.75 0.59 -5.16
N ILE A 105 -3.32 1.79 -5.52
CA ILE A 105 -3.12 2.89 -4.59
C ILE A 105 -3.92 4.12 -5.07
N LEU A 106 -4.69 4.73 -4.15
CA LEU A 106 -5.20 6.09 -4.30
C LEU A 106 -4.50 6.98 -3.26
N ALA A 107 -4.01 8.14 -3.68
CA ALA A 107 -3.42 9.13 -2.79
C ALA A 107 -4.29 10.38 -2.75
N ASN A 108 -4.46 10.95 -1.56
CA ASN A 108 -5.22 12.17 -1.31
C ASN A 108 -6.71 12.09 -1.70
N SER A 109 -7.33 10.92 -1.57
CA SER A 109 -8.77 10.76 -1.73
C SER A 109 -9.53 11.65 -0.72
N ILE A 110 -10.58 12.34 -1.16
CA ILE A 110 -11.48 13.06 -0.25
C ILE A 110 -12.58 12.16 0.32
N LEU A 111 -12.72 10.95 -0.22
CA LEU A 111 -13.58 9.92 0.35
C LEU A 111 -13.00 9.41 1.66
N THR A 112 -13.86 8.96 2.55
CA THR A 112 -13.49 8.42 3.85
C THR A 112 -13.21 6.92 3.77
N GLU A 113 -12.63 6.34 4.83
CA GLU A 113 -12.49 4.88 4.94
C GLU A 113 -13.84 4.16 4.88
N GLN A 114 -14.90 4.80 5.41
CA GLN A 114 -16.24 4.24 5.36
C GLN A 114 -16.78 4.14 3.93
N ASP A 115 -16.48 5.12 3.06
CA ASP A 115 -16.89 5.09 1.65
C ASP A 115 -16.21 3.94 0.89
N PHE A 116 -15.04 3.50 1.32
CA PHE A 116 -14.32 2.36 0.76
C PHE A 116 -14.67 1.01 1.40
N SER A 117 -15.41 0.99 2.51
CA SER A 117 -15.72 -0.25 3.23
C SER A 117 -16.63 -1.21 2.45
N GLU A 118 -17.37 -0.70 1.47
CA GLU A 118 -18.30 -1.48 0.62
C GLU A 118 -17.63 -2.05 -0.64
N ILE A 119 -16.37 -1.69 -0.90
CA ILE A 119 -15.65 -2.21 -2.06
C ILE A 119 -15.38 -3.70 -1.88
N SER A 120 -15.82 -4.49 -2.86
CA SER A 120 -15.61 -5.93 -2.90
C SER A 120 -14.82 -6.38 -4.12
N SER A 121 -14.77 -5.56 -5.17
CA SER A 121 -14.13 -5.84 -6.44
C SER A 121 -13.36 -4.63 -6.98
N TYR A 122 -12.53 -4.88 -7.99
CA TYR A 122 -11.82 -3.82 -8.70
C TYR A 122 -12.78 -2.86 -9.43
N ASN A 123 -13.90 -3.35 -9.94
CA ASN A 123 -14.87 -2.50 -10.61
C ASN A 123 -15.53 -1.51 -9.63
N ASP A 124 -15.84 -1.96 -8.41
CA ASP A 124 -16.37 -1.07 -7.37
C ASP A 124 -15.38 0.06 -7.05
N LEU A 125 -14.06 -0.28 -7.00
CA LEU A 125 -13.01 0.74 -6.79
C LEU A 125 -12.96 1.75 -7.94
N ILE A 126 -13.11 1.32 -9.18
CA ILE A 126 -13.10 2.22 -10.35
C ILE A 126 -14.28 3.19 -10.28
N ASP A 127 -15.45 2.72 -9.90
CA ASP A 127 -16.65 3.56 -9.75
C ASP A 127 -16.46 4.58 -8.62
N ARG A 128 -15.94 4.15 -7.47
CA ARG A 128 -15.62 5.07 -6.35
C ARG A 128 -14.53 6.08 -6.70
N LYS A 129 -13.50 5.67 -7.43
CA LYS A 129 -12.47 6.58 -7.93
C LYS A 129 -13.07 7.65 -8.85
N GLN A 130 -14.01 7.28 -9.73
CA GLN A 130 -14.67 8.24 -10.61
C GLN A 130 -15.53 9.24 -9.80
N GLU A 131 -16.19 8.79 -8.75
CA GLU A 131 -16.89 9.67 -7.81
C GLU A 131 -15.93 10.66 -7.14
N ASP A 132 -14.79 10.18 -6.64
CA ASP A 132 -13.76 10.99 -6.01
C ASP A 132 -13.20 12.05 -6.98
N ILE A 133 -12.92 11.69 -8.23
CA ILE A 133 -12.51 12.62 -9.29
C ILE A 133 -13.58 13.71 -9.48
N ASN A 134 -14.84 13.33 -9.57
CA ASN A 134 -15.95 14.27 -9.78
C ASN A 134 -16.08 15.24 -8.59
N LEU A 135 -15.90 14.77 -7.36
CA LEU A 135 -15.90 15.60 -6.16
C LEU A 135 -14.72 16.58 -6.15
N HIS A 136 -13.52 16.14 -6.52
CA HIS A 136 -12.35 16.99 -6.67
C HIS A 136 -12.58 18.09 -7.72
N LEU A 137 -13.20 17.75 -8.84
CA LEU A 137 -13.49 18.70 -9.91
C LEU A 137 -14.62 19.67 -9.55
N SER A 138 -15.66 19.22 -8.85
CA SER A 138 -16.79 20.05 -8.44
C SER A 138 -16.42 21.07 -7.34
N GLY A 139 -15.42 20.76 -6.52
CA GLY A 139 -14.88 21.60 -5.46
C GLY A 139 -13.98 22.74 -5.95
N LEU A 140 -13.78 22.91 -7.26
CA LEU A 140 -12.91 23.93 -7.87
C LEU A 140 -13.48 25.36 -7.89
N SER A 141 -14.35 25.73 -6.97
CA SER A 141 -14.46 27.14 -6.61
C SER A 141 -13.12 27.57 -6.00
N ILE A 142 -12.59 28.72 -6.45
CA ILE A 142 -11.23 29.22 -6.14
C ILE A 142 -10.88 29.19 -4.64
N ASP A 143 -11.88 29.20 -3.77
CA ASP A 143 -11.73 29.25 -2.31
C ASP A 143 -11.83 27.87 -1.61
N SER A 144 -12.22 26.80 -2.31
CA SER A 144 -12.48 25.49 -1.73
C SER A 144 -11.81 24.33 -2.49
N ALA A 145 -10.86 24.62 -3.38
CA ALA A 145 -10.09 23.58 -4.08
C ALA A 145 -9.39 22.66 -3.07
N PRO A 146 -9.39 21.34 -3.30
CA PRO A 146 -8.61 20.41 -2.49
C PRO A 146 -7.16 20.86 -2.45
N LYS A 147 -6.55 20.82 -1.27
CA LYS A 147 -5.15 21.24 -1.10
C LYS A 147 -4.18 20.37 -1.87
N HIS A 148 -4.56 19.12 -2.15
CA HIS A 148 -3.72 18.12 -2.79
C HIS A 148 -4.50 17.42 -3.91
N PHE A 149 -3.80 17.06 -4.98
CA PHE A 149 -4.41 16.33 -6.09
C PHE A 149 -4.63 14.87 -5.74
N LEU A 150 -5.76 14.33 -6.21
CA LEU A 150 -5.97 12.89 -6.25
C LEU A 150 -4.96 12.28 -7.22
N MET A 151 -4.23 11.28 -6.73
CA MET A 151 -3.28 10.50 -7.53
C MET A 151 -3.57 9.02 -7.42
N ASP A 152 -3.16 8.26 -8.41
CA ASP A 152 -3.26 6.81 -8.38
C ASP A 152 -2.02 6.11 -8.91
N ALA A 153 -1.86 4.85 -8.52
CA ALA A 153 -0.85 3.96 -9.03
C ALA A 153 -1.29 2.49 -8.94
N VAL A 154 -0.65 1.65 -9.72
CA VAL A 154 -0.59 0.21 -9.48
C VAL A 154 0.84 -0.11 -9.10
N ALA A 155 1.06 -0.77 -7.97
CA ALA A 155 2.38 -1.15 -7.54
C ALA A 155 2.93 -2.30 -8.40
N THR A 156 4.26 -2.34 -8.51
CA THR A 156 5.03 -3.37 -9.23
C THR A 156 6.10 -3.93 -8.31
N ASP A 157 6.67 -5.06 -8.66
CA ASP A 157 7.72 -5.76 -7.91
C ASP A 157 9.15 -5.41 -8.38
N GLY A 158 9.33 -4.26 -9.03
CA GLY A 158 10.63 -3.87 -9.62
C GLY A 158 10.92 -4.50 -10.98
N THR A 159 10.21 -5.56 -11.39
CA THR A 159 10.27 -6.11 -12.75
C THR A 159 9.33 -5.36 -13.72
N GLY A 160 8.46 -4.51 -13.18
CA GLY A 160 7.42 -3.81 -13.92
C GLY A 160 6.12 -4.61 -14.06
N GLU A 161 6.07 -5.82 -13.53
CA GLU A 161 4.86 -6.65 -13.47
C GLU A 161 3.84 -6.05 -12.48
N LYS A 162 2.59 -5.90 -12.93
CA LYS A 162 1.50 -5.36 -12.10
C LYS A 162 0.86 -6.40 -11.18
N ALA A 163 0.91 -7.68 -11.57
CA ALA A 163 0.47 -8.77 -10.73
C ALA A 163 1.67 -9.29 -9.94
N VAL A 164 1.75 -8.93 -8.67
CA VAL A 164 2.92 -9.15 -7.80
C VAL A 164 2.70 -10.32 -6.85
N VAL A 165 3.79 -10.96 -6.40
CA VAL A 165 3.77 -11.98 -5.35
C VAL A 165 4.13 -11.32 -4.03
N LEU A 166 3.16 -11.27 -3.08
CA LEU A 166 3.36 -10.67 -1.76
C LEU A 166 4.06 -11.62 -0.78
N ASN A 167 3.89 -12.93 -0.97
CA ASN A 167 4.51 -13.98 -0.19
C ASN A 167 5.16 -15.01 -1.13
N ASN A 168 6.48 -15.03 -1.17
CA ASN A 168 7.25 -16.02 -1.94
C ASN A 168 7.69 -17.25 -1.11
N GLY A 169 7.25 -17.33 0.15
CA GLY A 169 7.63 -18.40 1.08
C GLY A 169 9.03 -18.24 1.69
N VAL A 170 9.78 -17.20 1.33
CA VAL A 170 11.14 -16.92 1.84
C VAL A 170 11.09 -15.59 2.61
N TYR A 171 11.51 -15.61 3.87
CA TYR A 171 11.39 -14.48 4.81
C TYR A 171 12.75 -13.88 5.19
N ASP A 172 13.73 -13.93 4.29
CA ASP A 172 15.07 -13.37 4.47
C ASP A 172 15.10 -11.85 4.33
N ALA A 173 14.16 -11.28 3.57
CA ALA A 173 14.01 -9.85 3.36
C ALA A 173 12.52 -9.44 3.31
N ASN A 174 12.23 -8.16 3.50
CA ASN A 174 10.90 -7.60 3.29
C ASN A 174 10.48 -7.73 1.81
N THR A 175 9.17 -7.86 1.56
CA THR A 175 8.64 -7.65 0.22
C THR A 175 8.56 -6.15 -0.06
N VAL A 176 9.28 -5.68 -1.08
CA VAL A 176 9.30 -4.27 -1.49
C VAL A 176 8.56 -4.14 -2.81
N LEU A 177 7.60 -3.23 -2.84
CA LEU A 177 6.83 -2.87 -4.03
C LEU A 177 7.12 -1.41 -4.40
N GLU A 178 7.12 -1.12 -5.69
CA GLU A 178 7.32 0.22 -6.22
C GLU A 178 6.01 0.78 -6.79
N ALA A 179 5.68 2.02 -6.45
CA ALA A 179 4.50 2.70 -6.98
C ALA A 179 4.85 4.10 -7.50
N VAL A 180 4.56 4.32 -8.79
CA VAL A 180 4.71 5.62 -9.43
C VAL A 180 3.36 6.32 -9.44
N LEU A 181 3.16 7.26 -8.50
CA LEU A 181 1.93 8.02 -8.37
C LEU A 181 1.75 8.97 -9.56
N LYS A 182 0.57 8.96 -10.17
CA LYS A 182 0.18 9.84 -11.27
C LYS A 182 -1.09 10.59 -10.88
N ARG A 183 -1.21 11.85 -11.30
CA ARG A 183 -2.45 12.60 -11.09
C ARG A 183 -3.60 11.92 -11.81
N ALA A 184 -4.71 11.72 -11.10
CA ALA A 184 -5.93 11.14 -11.66
C ALA A 184 -6.67 12.12 -12.58
N ALA A 185 -6.41 13.44 -12.43
CA ALA A 185 -6.96 14.50 -13.29
C ALA A 185 -5.88 15.52 -13.64
N ALA A 186 -5.99 16.12 -14.81
CA ALA A 186 -5.11 17.20 -15.26
C ALA A 186 -5.70 18.57 -14.92
N LYS A 187 -4.85 19.49 -14.44
CA LYS A 187 -5.20 20.92 -14.29
C LYS A 187 -4.87 21.65 -15.58
N VAL A 188 -5.84 22.32 -16.15
CA VAL A 188 -5.65 23.23 -17.29
C VAL A 188 -5.79 24.66 -16.81
N ALA A 189 -4.71 25.43 -16.85
CA ALA A 189 -4.74 26.87 -16.57
C ALA A 189 -4.84 27.63 -17.90
N VAL A 190 -5.94 28.37 -18.10
CA VAL A 190 -6.14 29.22 -19.28
C VAL A 190 -6.02 30.66 -18.89
N ASN A 191 -4.94 31.33 -19.31
CA ASN A 191 -4.78 32.76 -19.13
C ASN A 191 -5.36 33.49 -20.35
N ILE A 192 -6.47 34.21 -20.15
CA ILE A 192 -7.10 35.00 -21.20
C ILE A 192 -6.78 36.46 -20.94
N THR A 193 -6.00 37.07 -21.86
CA THR A 193 -5.74 38.50 -21.83
C THR A 193 -6.61 39.16 -22.87
N ALA A 194 -7.57 39.96 -22.45
CA ALA A 194 -8.38 40.78 -23.35
C ALA A 194 -7.66 42.10 -23.60
N SER A 195 -7.56 42.50 -24.87
CA SER A 195 -7.23 43.88 -25.20
C SER A 195 -8.47 44.78 -24.94
N GLU A 196 -8.28 46.07 -24.73
CA GLU A 196 -9.36 47.04 -24.42
C GLU A 196 -10.55 47.00 -25.40
N LYS A 197 -10.40 46.36 -26.56
CA LYS A 197 -11.43 46.29 -27.61
C LYS A 197 -12.21 44.97 -27.63
N VAL A 198 -11.87 43.95 -26.77
CA VAL A 198 -12.52 42.64 -26.79
C VAL A 198 -13.28 42.42 -25.49
N GLN A 199 -14.59 42.23 -25.58
CA GLN A 199 -15.43 41.84 -24.47
C GLN A 199 -15.80 40.37 -24.62
N PHE A 200 -15.37 39.53 -23.66
CA PHE A 200 -15.82 38.11 -23.55
C PHE A 200 -17.20 38.11 -22.89
N ARG A 201 -18.24 37.62 -23.59
CA ARG A 201 -19.59 37.55 -23.03
C ARG A 201 -19.91 36.23 -22.37
N ASN A 202 -19.37 35.11 -22.88
CA ASN A 202 -19.55 33.78 -22.32
C ASN A 202 -18.28 32.95 -22.55
N PHE A 203 -17.83 32.29 -21.54
CA PHE A 203 -16.78 31.26 -21.60
C PHE A 203 -17.32 30.00 -20.92
N THR A 204 -17.42 28.90 -21.67
CA THR A 204 -17.81 27.58 -21.14
C THR A 204 -16.67 26.62 -21.43
N LEU A 205 -16.15 25.96 -20.37
CA LEU A 205 -15.23 24.84 -20.46
C LEU A 205 -16.01 23.55 -20.51
#